data_a602e9b7a54ab53bb5b5de6aca224401
#
_entry.id   a602e9b7a54ab53bb5b5de6aca224401
#
_cell.length_a   1.000
_cell.length_b   1.000
_cell.length_c   1.000
_cell.angle_alpha   90.00
_cell.angle_beta   90.00
_cell.angle_gamma   90.00
#
_symmetry.space_group_name_H-M   'P 1'
#
loop_
_entity.id
_entity.type
_entity.pdbx_description
1 polymer ?
#
loop_
_entity_poly.entity_id
_entity_poly.type
_entity_poly.pdbx_seq_one_letter_code
_entity_poly.pdbx_strand_id
1 'polypeptide(L)'
;MSRAFAPYSREEGAIVFVGRKRNPVEPIVSVKDLVKRYGSAVALDHFTLEIAPGEIFGLLGPNGSGKTTAINCILQLLTYDRGEICLFGQPMTQTRYDLKRRIGIVPQNIAVFEELSVQQNIDYFCSLYVSDAAERKQLVKRAIEFVGLEDYTRARPKKLSGGLLRRLNIACGIAHRPELIFLDEPTVAVDPQSRASILDGIKQMNAEGSTIVYTSHYMEEVEEICTRIMIMDKGHTLACGTNEELKALVAAGEKIIIEADVSEAALIKLRSLPHALRVEYESGRLEVVCENAEHNVADVLDALSAARIKPGRIWAEPPTLNDVFLEITGRELRD
;
A
#
# COMPACT_ATOMS: atom_id res chain seq x y z
N MET A 1 -18.02 -17.34 25.94
CA MET A 1 -18.94 -17.62 24.82
C MET A 1 -18.27 -17.22 23.56
N SER A 2 -17.60 -18.19 22.94
CA SER A 2 -16.84 -18.06 21.69
C SER A 2 -17.81 -17.98 20.52
N ARG A 3 -17.83 -16.90 19.76
CA ARG A 3 -18.45 -16.87 18.43
C ARG A 3 -17.40 -17.36 17.44
N ALA A 4 -17.49 -18.62 17.07
CA ALA A 4 -16.79 -19.17 15.93
C ALA A 4 -17.17 -18.36 14.69
N PHE A 5 -16.15 -17.84 13.98
CA PHE A 5 -16.31 -17.28 12.65
C PHE A 5 -16.60 -18.45 11.70
N ALA A 6 -17.72 -18.37 10.99
CA ALA A 6 -18.04 -19.31 9.92
C ALA A 6 -17.04 -19.09 8.75
N PRO A 7 -16.62 -20.16 8.05
CA PRO A 7 -15.73 -20.01 6.90
C PRO A 7 -16.44 -19.20 5.82
N TYR A 8 -15.67 -18.35 5.15
CA TYR A 8 -16.06 -17.44 4.08
C TYR A 8 -16.84 -18.19 2.99
N SER A 9 -18.17 -18.04 2.98
CA SER A 9 -18.99 -18.50 1.87
C SER A 9 -18.90 -17.48 0.74
N ARG A 10 -18.50 -17.95 -0.45
CA ARG A 10 -18.47 -17.18 -1.70
C ARG A 10 -19.89 -16.72 -2.10
N GLU A 11 -20.45 -15.74 -1.42
CA GLU A 11 -21.57 -14.96 -1.93
C GLU A 11 -21.02 -13.68 -2.57
N GLU A 12 -21.41 -13.45 -3.80
CA GLU A 12 -20.90 -12.42 -4.70
C GLU A 12 -20.84 -11.04 -4.05
N GLY A 13 -19.61 -10.46 -3.95
CA GLY A 13 -19.44 -9.02 -3.84
C GLY A 13 -19.50 -8.38 -2.44
N ALA A 14 -19.47 -9.14 -1.35
CA ALA A 14 -19.48 -8.54 -0.02
C ALA A 14 -18.10 -7.98 0.35
N ILE A 15 -17.98 -6.65 0.42
CA ILE A 15 -16.80 -5.95 0.95
C ILE A 15 -16.65 -6.30 2.42
N VAL A 16 -15.52 -6.91 2.80
CA VAL A 16 -15.22 -7.20 4.21
C VAL A 16 -14.57 -5.97 4.83
N PHE A 17 -15.37 -5.10 5.43
CA PHE A 17 -14.86 -4.06 6.33
C PHE A 17 -14.58 -4.70 7.70
N VAL A 18 -13.31 -4.84 8.04
CA VAL A 18 -12.86 -5.33 9.34
C VAL A 18 -12.52 -4.13 10.21
N GLY A 19 -13.19 -3.99 11.35
CA GLY A 19 -12.85 -2.96 12.33
C GLY A 19 -14.04 -2.35 13.07
N ARG A 20 -13.80 -1.90 14.29
CA ARG A 20 -14.78 -1.18 15.11
C ARG A 20 -15.13 0.16 14.47
N LYS A 21 -16.43 0.54 14.50
CA LYS A 21 -16.86 1.93 14.24
C LYS A 21 -16.01 2.86 15.11
N ARG A 22 -15.07 3.56 14.49
CA ARG A 22 -14.34 4.66 15.18
C ARG A 22 -15.33 5.77 15.50
N ASN A 23 -15.05 6.56 16.57
CA ASN A 23 -15.74 7.82 16.81
C ASN A 23 -15.78 8.63 15.51
N PRO A 24 -16.88 9.31 15.19
CA PRO A 24 -17.09 9.97 13.91
C PRO A 24 -16.17 11.21 13.79
N VAL A 25 -14.91 10.97 13.43
CA VAL A 25 -14.07 12.04 12.88
C VAL A 25 -14.50 12.20 11.44
N GLU A 26 -14.84 13.41 11.02
CA GLU A 26 -15.23 13.70 9.65
C GLU A 26 -14.09 13.29 8.70
N PRO A 27 -14.34 12.42 7.68
CA PRO A 27 -13.29 11.95 6.79
C PRO A 27 -12.75 13.08 5.92
N ILE A 28 -11.42 13.11 5.73
CA ILE A 28 -10.78 14.06 4.81
C ILE A 28 -11.03 13.67 3.34
N VAL A 29 -11.19 12.36 3.07
CA VAL A 29 -11.63 11.81 1.78
C VAL A 29 -12.84 10.93 2.02
N SER A 30 -13.92 11.19 1.30
CA SER A 30 -15.11 10.33 1.28
C SER A 30 -15.53 10.09 -0.17
N VAL A 31 -15.56 8.82 -0.55
CA VAL A 31 -16.00 8.36 -1.87
C VAL A 31 -17.13 7.35 -1.64
N LYS A 32 -18.25 7.54 -2.32
CA LYS A 32 -19.42 6.68 -2.19
C LYS A 32 -19.89 6.20 -3.55
N ASP A 33 -19.98 4.88 -3.68
CA ASP A 33 -20.62 4.21 -4.81
C ASP A 33 -20.05 4.64 -6.18
N LEU A 34 -18.72 4.81 -6.26
CA LEU A 34 -18.05 5.32 -7.45
C LEU A 34 -17.95 4.23 -8.52
N VAL A 35 -18.49 4.55 -9.71
CA VAL A 35 -18.41 3.69 -10.90
C VAL A 35 -17.67 4.43 -12.00
N LYS A 36 -16.68 3.77 -12.60
CA LYS A 36 -15.94 4.27 -13.77
C LYS A 36 -15.78 3.19 -14.81
N ARG A 37 -16.19 3.53 -16.05
CA ARG A 37 -16.05 2.66 -17.22
C ARG A 37 -15.17 3.28 -18.30
N TYR A 38 -14.49 2.42 -19.02
CA TYR A 38 -13.79 2.72 -20.27
C TYR A 38 -14.42 1.87 -21.39
N GLY A 39 -15.38 2.44 -22.11
CA GLY A 39 -16.20 1.65 -23.03
C GLY A 39 -16.98 0.57 -22.28
N SER A 40 -16.77 -0.70 -22.64
CA SER A 40 -17.38 -1.86 -21.97
C SER A 40 -16.64 -2.33 -20.71
N ALA A 41 -15.38 -1.89 -20.49
CA ALA A 41 -14.59 -2.31 -19.36
C ALA A 41 -14.93 -1.48 -18.11
N VAL A 42 -15.25 -2.14 -16.99
CA VAL A 42 -15.48 -1.51 -15.70
C VAL A 42 -14.14 -1.42 -14.99
N ALA A 43 -13.66 -0.20 -14.73
CA ALA A 43 -12.39 0.06 -14.05
C ALA A 43 -12.58 0.28 -12.54
N LEU A 44 -13.73 0.78 -12.12
CA LEU A 44 -14.17 0.86 -10.73
C LEU A 44 -15.64 0.46 -10.68
N ASP A 45 -15.97 -0.45 -9.77
CA ASP A 45 -17.30 -0.98 -9.59
C ASP A 45 -17.78 -0.78 -8.16
N HIS A 46 -18.70 0.19 -7.98
CA HIS A 46 -19.25 0.57 -6.68
C HIS A 46 -18.19 0.85 -5.59
N PHE A 47 -17.05 1.46 -6.02
CA PHE A 47 -15.92 1.74 -5.14
C PHE A 47 -16.32 2.76 -4.06
N THR A 48 -16.11 2.38 -2.79
CA THR A 48 -16.42 3.21 -1.63
C THR A 48 -15.20 3.27 -0.72
N LEU A 49 -14.84 4.50 -0.26
CA LEU A 49 -13.64 4.76 0.51
C LEU A 49 -13.88 5.91 1.49
N GLU A 50 -13.42 5.75 2.72
CA GLU A 50 -13.34 6.84 3.70
C GLU A 50 -11.94 6.86 4.32
N ILE A 51 -11.30 8.04 4.36
CA ILE A 51 -9.97 8.23 4.96
C ILE A 51 -10.09 9.33 6.03
N ALA A 52 -9.64 9.02 7.23
CA ALA A 52 -9.61 9.98 8.32
C ALA A 52 -8.36 10.90 8.22
N PRO A 53 -8.42 12.13 8.77
CA PRO A 53 -7.24 12.99 8.87
C PRO A 53 -6.09 12.29 9.62
N GLY A 54 -4.86 12.45 9.13
CA GLY A 54 -3.65 11.90 9.74
C GLY A 54 -3.41 10.42 9.47
N GLU A 55 -4.19 9.75 8.61
CA GLU A 55 -3.92 8.37 8.18
C GLU A 55 -2.85 8.33 7.08
N ILE A 56 -2.03 7.27 7.06
CA ILE A 56 -1.37 6.79 5.86
C ILE A 56 -2.23 5.65 5.34
N PHE A 57 -3.01 5.91 4.30
CA PHE A 57 -3.96 4.97 3.75
C PHE A 57 -3.39 4.28 2.51
N GLY A 58 -3.23 2.96 2.58
CA GLY A 58 -2.71 2.12 1.50
C GLY A 58 -3.81 1.65 0.54
N LEU A 59 -3.64 1.90 -0.77
CA LEU A 59 -4.39 1.21 -1.82
C LEU A 59 -3.50 0.14 -2.43
N LEU A 60 -3.72 -1.11 -2.06
CA LEU A 60 -2.94 -2.28 -2.47
C LEU A 60 -3.67 -3.07 -3.54
N GLY A 61 -2.95 -3.56 -4.53
CA GLY A 61 -3.51 -4.44 -5.56
C GLY A 61 -2.63 -4.52 -6.80
N PRO A 62 -2.87 -5.53 -7.67
CA PRO A 62 -2.09 -5.73 -8.89
C PRO A 62 -2.24 -4.57 -9.88
N ASN A 63 -1.37 -4.56 -10.89
CA ASN A 63 -1.52 -3.66 -12.02
C ASN A 63 -2.88 -3.86 -12.68
N GLY A 64 -3.57 -2.74 -12.97
CA GLY A 64 -4.93 -2.79 -13.53
C GLY A 64 -6.05 -3.02 -12.50
N SER A 65 -5.78 -3.08 -11.20
CA SER A 65 -6.84 -3.21 -10.16
C SER A 65 -7.72 -1.97 -9.99
N GLY A 66 -7.34 -0.81 -10.56
CA GLY A 66 -8.12 0.42 -10.50
C GLY A 66 -7.54 1.53 -9.61
N LYS A 67 -6.39 1.33 -8.94
CA LYS A 67 -5.77 2.30 -8.01
C LYS A 67 -5.59 3.70 -8.60
N THR A 68 -4.85 3.80 -9.70
CA THR A 68 -4.62 5.08 -10.42
C THR A 68 -5.93 5.68 -10.94
N THR A 69 -6.87 4.84 -11.39
CA THR A 69 -8.19 5.30 -11.82
C THR A 69 -8.97 5.91 -10.66
N ALA A 70 -8.95 5.29 -9.49
CA ALA A 70 -9.58 5.81 -8.28
C ALA A 70 -9.00 7.19 -7.89
N ILE A 71 -7.66 7.31 -7.80
CA ILE A 71 -6.99 8.59 -7.54
C ILE A 71 -7.42 9.65 -8.54
N ASN A 72 -7.36 9.36 -9.85
CA ASN A 72 -7.69 10.33 -10.89
C ASN A 72 -9.18 10.77 -10.85
N CYS A 73 -10.09 9.87 -10.50
CA CYS A 73 -11.49 10.22 -10.29
C CYS A 73 -11.67 11.08 -9.01
N ILE A 74 -11.02 10.72 -7.90
CA ILE A 74 -11.07 11.49 -6.64
C ILE A 74 -10.59 12.94 -6.87
N LEU A 75 -9.50 13.11 -7.63
CA LEU A 75 -8.93 14.40 -7.98
C LEU A 75 -9.66 15.16 -9.08
N GLN A 76 -10.71 14.56 -9.66
CA GLN A 76 -11.44 15.12 -10.81
C GLN A 76 -10.53 15.37 -12.03
N LEU A 77 -9.51 14.55 -12.21
CA LEU A 77 -8.71 14.49 -13.43
C LEU A 77 -9.35 13.58 -14.47
N LEU A 78 -10.19 12.63 -14.03
CA LEU A 78 -11.07 11.81 -14.86
C LEU A 78 -12.51 12.00 -14.45
N THR A 79 -13.40 11.96 -15.43
CA THR A 79 -14.85 11.86 -15.21
C THR A 79 -15.20 10.45 -14.78
N TYR A 80 -16.28 10.29 -14.03
CA TYR A 80 -16.84 9.00 -13.62
C TYR A 80 -18.33 8.93 -13.98
N ASP A 81 -18.88 7.71 -13.99
CA ASP A 81 -20.24 7.47 -14.45
C ASP A 81 -21.28 7.64 -13.34
N ARG A 82 -20.88 7.29 -12.09
CA ARG A 82 -21.75 7.38 -10.91
C ARG A 82 -20.92 7.53 -9.65
N GLY A 83 -21.52 8.07 -8.59
CA GLY A 83 -20.97 8.17 -7.25
C GLY A 83 -20.84 9.59 -6.76
N GLU A 84 -20.38 9.71 -5.51
CA GLU A 84 -20.14 10.99 -4.85
C GLU A 84 -18.73 11.03 -4.29
N ILE A 85 -18.07 12.18 -4.44
CA ILE A 85 -16.73 12.42 -3.91
C ILE A 85 -16.74 13.71 -3.11
N CYS A 86 -16.34 13.60 -1.83
CA CYS A 86 -16.11 14.75 -0.95
C CYS A 86 -14.65 14.75 -0.48
N LEU A 87 -14.03 15.91 -0.51
CA LEU A 87 -12.72 16.16 0.10
C LEU A 87 -12.84 17.26 1.14
N PHE A 88 -12.22 17.07 2.31
CA PHE A 88 -12.30 18.02 3.42
C PHE A 88 -13.76 18.35 3.82
N GLY A 89 -14.66 17.35 3.79
CA GLY A 89 -16.08 17.50 4.08
C GLY A 89 -16.90 18.21 2.99
N GLN A 90 -16.32 18.54 1.83
CA GLN A 90 -16.97 19.31 0.77
C GLN A 90 -17.02 18.55 -0.56
N PRO A 91 -18.10 18.68 -1.35
CA PRO A 91 -18.19 18.03 -2.66
C PRO A 91 -17.04 18.45 -3.58
N MET A 92 -16.38 17.46 -4.19
CA MET A 92 -15.25 17.70 -5.08
C MET A 92 -15.74 17.83 -6.53
N THR A 93 -15.27 18.87 -7.22
CA THR A 93 -15.53 19.10 -8.65
C THR A 93 -14.26 19.55 -9.38
N GLN A 94 -14.31 19.59 -10.70
CA GLN A 94 -13.16 20.02 -11.51
C GLN A 94 -12.69 21.44 -11.21
N THR A 95 -13.60 22.33 -10.79
CA THR A 95 -13.34 23.77 -10.56
C THR A 95 -13.03 24.13 -9.10
N ARG A 96 -12.99 23.15 -8.18
CA ARG A 96 -12.69 23.39 -6.76
C ARG A 96 -11.19 23.61 -6.54
N TYR A 97 -10.67 24.72 -7.05
CA TYR A 97 -9.26 25.10 -6.88
C TYR A 97 -8.90 25.41 -5.42
N ASP A 98 -9.88 25.83 -4.62
CA ASP A 98 -9.74 26.01 -3.17
C ASP A 98 -9.34 24.71 -2.46
N LEU A 99 -9.97 23.58 -2.81
CA LEU A 99 -9.60 22.26 -2.28
C LEU A 99 -8.30 21.75 -2.90
N LYS A 100 -8.13 21.92 -4.22
CA LYS A 100 -6.93 21.46 -4.94
C LYS A 100 -5.64 22.08 -4.40
N ARG A 101 -5.68 23.31 -3.89
CA ARG A 101 -4.53 23.97 -3.27
C ARG A 101 -4.04 23.29 -1.99
N ARG A 102 -4.87 22.49 -1.34
CA ARG A 102 -4.56 21.74 -0.13
C ARG A 102 -4.07 20.32 -0.42
N ILE A 103 -3.95 19.95 -1.72
CA ILE A 103 -3.64 18.60 -2.18
C ILE A 103 -2.30 18.58 -2.89
N GLY A 104 -1.45 17.62 -2.51
CA GLY A 104 -0.22 17.25 -3.22
C GLY A 104 -0.44 15.99 -4.05
N ILE A 105 0.18 15.94 -5.22
CA ILE A 105 0.10 14.80 -6.13
C ILE A 105 1.50 14.41 -6.59
N VAL A 106 1.86 13.16 -6.41
CA VAL A 106 3.06 12.55 -6.97
C VAL A 106 2.62 11.42 -7.89
N PRO A 107 2.58 11.66 -9.20
CA PRO A 107 2.13 10.66 -10.17
C PRO A 107 3.17 9.54 -10.35
N GLN A 108 2.71 8.38 -10.83
CA GLN A 108 3.55 7.24 -11.15
C GLN A 108 4.62 7.59 -12.20
N ASN A 109 4.24 8.29 -13.26
CA ASN A 109 5.19 8.81 -14.23
C ASN A 109 5.86 10.08 -13.72
N ILE A 110 7.16 10.20 -13.96
CA ILE A 110 7.92 11.41 -13.60
C ILE A 110 7.38 12.62 -14.35
N ALA A 111 6.94 13.62 -13.60
CA ALA A 111 6.32 14.85 -14.12
C ALA A 111 7.16 16.08 -13.78
N VAL A 112 8.37 16.15 -14.35
CA VAL A 112 9.31 17.26 -14.15
C VAL A 112 9.75 17.85 -15.50
N PHE A 113 10.19 19.11 -15.52
CA PHE A 113 10.71 19.76 -16.71
C PHE A 113 12.19 19.46 -16.86
N GLU A 114 12.58 18.82 -17.95
CA GLU A 114 13.96 18.40 -18.21
C GLU A 114 14.93 19.58 -18.42
N GLU A 115 14.42 20.74 -18.85
CA GLU A 115 15.17 21.96 -19.12
C GLU A 115 15.48 22.73 -17.84
N LEU A 116 14.69 22.55 -16.79
CA LEU A 116 14.85 23.22 -15.51
C LEU A 116 15.81 22.44 -14.60
N SER A 117 16.51 23.13 -13.70
CA SER A 117 17.27 22.49 -12.64
C SER A 117 16.35 21.90 -11.56
N VAL A 118 16.90 21.10 -10.64
CA VAL A 118 16.19 20.58 -9.46
C VAL A 118 15.47 21.71 -8.73
N GLN A 119 16.21 22.75 -8.33
CA GLN A 119 15.61 23.88 -7.61
C GLN A 119 14.54 24.60 -8.42
N GLN A 120 14.77 24.80 -9.72
CA GLN A 120 13.80 25.48 -10.59
C GLN A 120 12.52 24.65 -10.79
N ASN A 121 12.62 23.32 -10.88
CA ASN A 121 11.44 22.45 -10.92
C ASN A 121 10.60 22.61 -9.65
N ILE A 122 11.22 22.48 -8.48
CA ILE A 122 10.51 22.58 -7.20
C ILE A 122 9.90 23.99 -7.03
N ASP A 123 10.64 25.05 -7.38
CA ASP A 123 10.14 26.43 -7.31
C ASP A 123 8.95 26.64 -8.27
N TYR A 124 9.03 26.13 -9.48
CA TYR A 124 7.92 26.21 -10.45
C TYR A 124 6.64 25.58 -9.90
N PHE A 125 6.71 24.33 -9.45
CA PHE A 125 5.52 23.66 -8.92
C PHE A 125 5.00 24.32 -7.64
N CYS A 126 5.88 24.75 -6.74
CA CYS A 126 5.51 25.50 -5.54
C CYS A 126 4.81 26.82 -5.88
N SER A 127 5.25 27.51 -6.95
CA SER A 127 4.70 28.80 -7.38
C SER A 127 3.25 28.74 -7.84
N LEU A 128 2.76 27.57 -8.23
CA LEU A 128 1.35 27.37 -8.59
C LEU A 128 0.41 27.51 -7.38
N TYR A 129 0.94 27.38 -6.17
CA TYR A 129 0.18 27.38 -4.91
C TYR A 129 0.54 28.56 -4.00
N VAL A 130 1.80 28.98 -4.00
CA VAL A 130 2.35 29.99 -3.08
C VAL A 130 2.86 31.19 -3.90
N SER A 131 2.13 32.31 -3.80
CA SER A 131 2.44 33.54 -4.54
C SER A 131 3.53 34.37 -3.89
N ASP A 132 3.67 34.34 -2.55
CA ASP A 132 4.71 35.06 -1.82
C ASP A 132 6.08 34.45 -2.11
N ALA A 133 7.00 35.27 -2.63
CA ALA A 133 8.32 34.83 -3.06
C ALA A 133 9.25 34.45 -1.88
N ALA A 134 9.09 35.11 -0.71
CA ALA A 134 9.94 34.83 0.43
C ALA A 134 9.52 33.52 1.10
N GLU A 135 8.21 33.29 1.27
CA GLU A 135 7.64 32.04 1.75
C GLU A 135 8.01 30.88 0.81
N ARG A 136 7.79 31.05 -0.50
CA ARG A 136 8.11 30.05 -1.50
C ARG A 136 9.58 29.62 -1.47
N LYS A 137 10.50 30.59 -1.34
CA LYS A 137 11.94 30.29 -1.21
C LYS A 137 12.25 29.41 -0.02
N GLN A 138 11.59 29.62 1.12
CA GLN A 138 11.75 28.79 2.32
C GLN A 138 11.18 27.39 2.11
N LEU A 139 10.01 27.28 1.51
CA LEU A 139 9.35 26.02 1.21
C LEU A 139 10.16 25.16 0.22
N VAL A 140 10.69 25.78 -0.83
CA VAL A 140 11.56 25.11 -1.80
C VAL A 140 12.82 24.58 -1.13
N LYS A 141 13.46 25.39 -0.27
CA LYS A 141 14.64 24.96 0.48
C LYS A 141 14.32 23.74 1.34
N ARG A 142 13.22 23.79 2.12
CA ARG A 142 12.78 22.66 2.95
C ARG A 142 12.48 21.41 2.12
N ALA A 143 11.82 21.56 0.96
CA ALA A 143 11.51 20.42 0.10
C ALA A 143 12.79 19.76 -0.44
N ILE A 144 13.82 20.54 -0.79
CA ILE A 144 15.13 20.03 -1.22
C ILE A 144 15.81 19.25 -0.09
N GLU A 145 15.88 19.84 1.11
CA GLU A 145 16.45 19.20 2.30
C GLU A 145 15.71 17.92 2.67
N PHE A 146 14.38 17.98 2.63
CA PHE A 146 13.53 16.84 2.95
C PHE A 146 13.78 15.60 2.07
N VAL A 147 14.04 15.80 0.78
CA VAL A 147 14.32 14.69 -0.15
C VAL A 147 15.81 14.40 -0.35
N GLY A 148 16.72 15.11 0.35
CA GLY A 148 18.17 14.93 0.25
C GLY A 148 18.73 15.27 -1.14
N LEU A 149 18.34 16.43 -1.69
CA LEU A 149 18.79 16.90 -3.01
C LEU A 149 19.66 18.16 -2.95
N GLU A 150 20.26 18.49 -1.80
CA GLU A 150 21.05 19.71 -1.57
C GLU A 150 22.24 19.83 -2.54
N ASP A 151 22.93 18.72 -2.77
CA ASP A 151 24.10 18.66 -3.66
C ASP A 151 23.71 18.72 -5.15
N TYR A 152 22.42 18.53 -5.47
CA TYR A 152 21.90 18.44 -6.84
C TYR A 152 21.08 19.65 -7.28
N THR A 153 20.98 20.72 -6.47
CA THR A 153 20.10 21.88 -6.71
C THR A 153 20.23 22.50 -8.10
N ARG A 154 21.45 22.52 -8.65
CA ARG A 154 21.74 23.05 -9.99
C ARG A 154 21.74 22.00 -11.09
N ALA A 155 21.64 20.72 -10.74
CA ALA A 155 21.59 19.64 -11.72
C ALA A 155 20.27 19.65 -12.50
N ARG A 156 20.31 19.22 -13.76
CA ARG A 156 19.10 18.97 -14.56
C ARG A 156 18.65 17.53 -14.40
N PRO A 157 17.34 17.22 -14.56
CA PRO A 157 16.78 15.87 -14.43
C PRO A 157 17.56 14.79 -15.18
N LYS A 158 18.02 15.07 -16.40
CA LYS A 158 18.84 14.14 -17.23
C LYS A 158 20.15 13.67 -16.60
N LYS A 159 20.65 14.38 -15.58
CA LYS A 159 21.89 14.03 -14.87
C LYS A 159 21.64 13.30 -13.55
N LEU A 160 20.39 13.06 -13.19
CA LEU A 160 20.00 12.38 -11.97
C LEU A 160 19.86 10.87 -12.21
N SER A 161 20.17 10.08 -11.18
CA SER A 161 19.78 8.67 -11.16
C SER A 161 18.26 8.54 -11.06
N GLY A 162 17.71 7.35 -11.35
CA GLY A 162 16.27 7.09 -11.24
C GLY A 162 15.72 7.42 -9.84
N GLY A 163 16.45 7.05 -8.78
CA GLY A 163 16.06 7.36 -7.40
C GLY A 163 16.08 8.87 -7.09
N LEU A 164 17.12 9.59 -7.52
CA LEU A 164 17.18 11.05 -7.37
C LEU A 164 16.09 11.76 -8.16
N LEU A 165 15.78 11.26 -9.35
CA LEU A 165 14.70 11.79 -10.18
C LEU A 165 13.33 11.57 -9.54
N ARG A 166 13.11 10.42 -8.92
CA ARG A 166 11.90 10.12 -8.14
C ARG A 166 11.77 11.05 -6.93
N ARG A 167 12.86 11.27 -6.19
CA ARG A 167 12.89 12.23 -5.07
C ARG A 167 12.55 13.65 -5.54
N LEU A 168 13.06 14.09 -6.71
CA LEU A 168 12.67 15.35 -7.31
C LEU A 168 11.17 15.42 -7.61
N ASN A 169 10.60 14.36 -8.19
CA ASN A 169 9.15 14.27 -8.46
C ASN A 169 8.32 14.40 -7.18
N ILE A 170 8.74 13.74 -6.10
CA ILE A 170 8.12 13.87 -4.78
C ILE A 170 8.22 15.30 -4.27
N ALA A 171 9.41 15.91 -4.29
CA ALA A 171 9.62 17.27 -3.84
C ALA A 171 8.72 18.27 -4.57
N CYS A 172 8.53 18.12 -5.88
CA CYS A 172 7.61 18.95 -6.67
C CYS A 172 6.16 18.83 -6.20
N GLY A 173 5.71 17.62 -5.87
CA GLY A 173 4.33 17.36 -5.43
C GLY A 173 4.01 17.85 -4.01
N ILE A 174 5.02 18.02 -3.14
CA ILE A 174 4.82 18.32 -1.72
C ILE A 174 5.33 19.70 -1.29
N ALA A 175 6.04 20.44 -2.17
CA ALA A 175 6.73 21.67 -1.81
C ALA A 175 5.85 22.73 -1.14
N HIS A 176 4.57 22.81 -1.50
CA HIS A 176 3.58 23.73 -0.93
C HIS A 176 2.96 23.26 0.40
N ARG A 177 3.45 22.15 1.00
CA ARG A 177 2.99 21.55 2.27
C ARG A 177 1.49 21.23 2.28
N PRO A 178 1.04 20.34 1.41
CA PRO A 178 -0.36 19.95 1.33
C PRO A 178 -0.82 19.19 2.57
N GLU A 179 -2.11 19.33 2.90
CA GLU A 179 -2.77 18.59 3.98
C GLU A 179 -3.11 17.14 3.59
N LEU A 180 -3.34 16.91 2.29
CA LEU A 180 -3.66 15.61 1.71
C LEU A 180 -2.72 15.34 0.54
N ILE A 181 -2.03 14.19 0.56
CA ILE A 181 -1.03 13.83 -0.43
C ILE A 181 -1.42 12.51 -1.09
N PHE A 182 -1.45 12.48 -2.42
CA PHE A 182 -1.60 11.26 -3.20
C PHE A 182 -0.25 10.87 -3.80
N LEU A 183 0.23 9.68 -3.47
CA LEU A 183 1.48 9.09 -3.97
C LEU A 183 1.12 7.85 -4.80
N ASP A 184 1.21 7.96 -6.13
CA ASP A 184 0.88 6.85 -7.01
C ASP A 184 2.15 6.08 -7.37
N GLU A 185 2.34 4.92 -6.74
CA GLU A 185 3.48 4.02 -6.88
C GLU A 185 4.85 4.73 -6.79
N PRO A 186 5.14 5.48 -5.70
CA PRO A 186 6.29 6.39 -5.64
C PRO A 186 7.65 5.69 -5.56
N THR A 187 7.70 4.38 -5.37
CA THR A 187 8.92 3.57 -5.19
C THR A 187 9.22 2.64 -6.36
N VAL A 188 8.37 2.63 -7.39
CA VAL A 188 8.58 1.78 -8.58
C VAL A 188 9.88 2.15 -9.29
N ALA A 189 10.67 1.12 -9.65
CA ALA A 189 11.97 1.22 -10.32
C ALA A 189 13.03 2.04 -9.54
N VAL A 190 12.93 2.05 -8.21
CA VAL A 190 13.87 2.72 -7.31
C VAL A 190 14.73 1.68 -6.59
N ASP A 191 16.01 1.95 -6.41
CA ASP A 191 16.92 1.09 -5.66
C ASP A 191 16.52 0.99 -4.17
N PRO A 192 16.94 -0.07 -3.45
CA PRO A 192 16.52 -0.31 -2.06
C PRO A 192 16.86 0.84 -1.09
N GLN A 193 18.00 1.51 -1.28
CA GLN A 193 18.41 2.62 -0.40
C GLN A 193 17.52 3.85 -0.63
N SER A 194 17.26 4.18 -1.89
CA SER A 194 16.35 5.29 -2.25
C SER A 194 14.93 5.00 -1.83
N ARG A 195 14.47 3.72 -1.92
CA ARG A 195 13.16 3.26 -1.45
C ARG A 195 13.01 3.52 0.05
N ALA A 196 13.92 3.03 0.88
CA ALA A 196 13.88 3.26 2.32
C ALA A 196 13.80 4.74 2.66
N SER A 197 14.63 5.58 2.03
CA SER A 197 14.59 7.03 2.23
C SER A 197 13.27 7.68 1.85
N ILE A 198 12.58 7.19 0.80
CA ILE A 198 11.25 7.67 0.40
C ILE A 198 10.20 7.27 1.45
N LEU A 199 10.22 6.03 1.92
CA LEU A 199 9.28 5.54 2.94
C LEU A 199 9.44 6.30 4.27
N ASP A 200 10.68 6.56 4.70
CA ASP A 200 10.95 7.38 5.89
C ASP A 200 10.44 8.82 5.72
N GLY A 201 10.64 9.41 4.54
CA GLY A 201 10.08 10.71 4.20
C GLY A 201 8.54 10.74 4.27
N ILE A 202 7.87 9.69 3.81
CA ILE A 202 6.41 9.56 3.90
C ILE A 202 5.95 9.54 5.37
N LYS A 203 6.61 8.73 6.21
CA LYS A 203 6.32 8.69 7.66
C LYS A 203 6.51 10.06 8.30
N GLN A 204 7.57 10.78 7.93
CA GLN A 204 7.83 12.12 8.44
C GLN A 204 6.76 13.12 8.02
N MET A 205 6.32 13.16 6.75
CA MET A 205 5.22 14.02 6.30
C MET A 205 3.93 13.77 7.07
N ASN A 206 3.62 12.51 7.35
CA ASN A 206 2.46 12.15 8.16
C ASN A 206 2.61 12.63 9.61
N ALA A 207 3.78 12.45 10.23
CA ALA A 207 4.07 12.96 11.57
C ALA A 207 3.98 14.48 11.65
N GLU A 208 4.25 15.21 10.56
CA GLU A 208 4.05 16.67 10.43
C GLU A 208 2.59 17.07 10.20
N GLY A 209 1.66 16.10 10.11
CA GLY A 209 0.21 16.31 10.06
C GLY A 209 -0.45 16.08 8.69
N SER A 210 0.29 15.71 7.64
CA SER A 210 -0.31 15.38 6.34
C SER A 210 -1.03 14.02 6.38
N THR A 211 -2.18 13.94 5.71
CA THR A 211 -2.85 12.68 5.40
C THR A 211 -2.32 12.16 4.08
N ILE A 212 -2.04 10.87 3.98
CA ILE A 212 -1.38 10.31 2.81
C ILE A 212 -2.19 9.16 2.22
N VAL A 213 -2.42 9.20 0.91
CA VAL A 213 -2.95 8.08 0.12
C VAL A 213 -1.80 7.52 -0.68
N TYR A 214 -1.42 6.29 -0.35
CA TYR A 214 -0.27 5.60 -0.89
C TYR A 214 -0.71 4.41 -1.74
N THR A 215 -0.37 4.37 -3.02
CA THR A 215 -0.62 3.18 -3.83
C THR A 215 0.67 2.39 -4.01
N SER A 216 0.56 1.09 -3.93
CA SER A 216 1.65 0.16 -4.24
C SER A 216 1.08 -1.20 -4.67
N HIS A 217 1.91 -1.98 -5.34
CA HIS A 217 1.74 -3.41 -5.51
C HIS A 217 2.77 -4.19 -4.65
N TYR A 218 3.69 -3.49 -3.96
CA TYR A 218 4.64 -4.08 -2.99
C TYR A 218 4.01 -4.11 -1.60
N MET A 219 3.74 -5.32 -1.12
CA MET A 219 3.04 -5.53 0.15
C MET A 219 3.87 -5.10 1.35
N GLU A 220 5.17 -5.38 1.32
CA GLU A 220 6.10 -5.03 2.39
C GLU A 220 6.11 -3.52 2.68
N GLU A 221 6.04 -2.69 1.63
CA GLU A 221 5.99 -1.23 1.79
C GLU A 221 4.71 -0.78 2.48
N VAL A 222 3.59 -1.36 2.06
CA VAL A 222 2.27 -1.05 2.61
C VAL A 222 2.16 -1.51 4.05
N GLU A 223 2.67 -2.70 4.38
CA GLU A 223 2.75 -3.21 5.75
C GLU A 223 3.61 -2.31 6.65
N GLU A 224 4.69 -1.76 6.10
CA GLU A 224 5.64 -0.95 6.86
C GLU A 224 5.10 0.44 7.24
N ILE A 225 4.37 1.10 6.31
CA ILE A 225 4.04 2.52 6.50
C ILE A 225 2.56 2.79 6.68
N CYS A 226 1.65 1.94 6.19
CA CYS A 226 0.23 2.26 6.17
C CYS A 226 -0.45 1.94 7.50
N THR A 227 -1.25 2.89 7.98
CA THR A 227 -2.07 2.72 9.20
C THR A 227 -3.33 1.92 8.93
N ARG A 228 -3.85 1.99 7.68
CA ARG A 228 -4.98 1.23 7.20
C ARG A 228 -4.83 0.96 5.71
N ILE A 229 -5.30 -0.19 5.26
CA ILE A 229 -5.04 -0.72 3.93
C ILE A 229 -6.36 -1.16 3.31
N MET A 230 -6.54 -0.84 2.03
CA MET A 230 -7.61 -1.38 1.20
C MET A 230 -7.00 -2.25 0.11
N ILE A 231 -7.44 -3.48 0.03
CA ILE A 231 -7.03 -4.43 -1.01
C ILE A 231 -8.04 -4.35 -2.16
N MET A 232 -7.53 -4.15 -3.37
CA MET A 232 -8.33 -4.00 -4.59
C MET A 232 -7.93 -5.04 -5.63
N ASP A 233 -8.92 -5.58 -6.34
CA ASP A 233 -8.72 -6.35 -7.58
C ASP A 233 -9.83 -6.08 -8.59
N LYS A 234 -9.48 -5.90 -9.85
CA LYS A 234 -10.42 -5.71 -10.98
C LYS A 234 -11.53 -4.66 -10.74
N GLY A 235 -11.17 -3.55 -10.10
CA GLY A 235 -12.09 -2.46 -9.81
C GLY A 235 -12.94 -2.62 -8.55
N HIS A 236 -12.82 -3.75 -7.86
CA HIS A 236 -13.55 -4.04 -6.62
C HIS A 236 -12.67 -3.88 -5.39
N THR A 237 -13.25 -3.43 -4.29
CA THR A 237 -12.64 -3.53 -2.97
C THR A 237 -12.86 -4.94 -2.43
N LEU A 238 -11.79 -5.65 -2.07
CA LEU A 238 -11.85 -7.00 -1.51
C LEU A 238 -11.89 -6.99 0.00
N ALA A 239 -11.01 -6.22 0.63
CA ALA A 239 -10.94 -6.05 2.08
C ALA A 239 -10.39 -4.67 2.43
N CYS A 240 -10.73 -4.18 3.63
CA CYS A 240 -10.20 -2.93 4.17
C CYS A 240 -10.10 -3.03 5.70
N GLY A 241 -8.92 -2.71 6.25
CA GLY A 241 -8.65 -2.76 7.69
C GLY A 241 -7.23 -2.33 8.03
N THR A 242 -6.84 -2.42 9.30
CA THR A 242 -5.42 -2.34 9.70
C THR A 242 -4.68 -3.59 9.24
N ASN A 243 -3.35 -3.58 9.32
CA ASN A 243 -2.53 -4.74 8.97
C ASN A 243 -2.93 -5.98 9.78
N GLU A 244 -3.12 -5.82 11.10
CA GLU A 244 -3.54 -6.90 11.99
C GLU A 244 -4.95 -7.40 11.67
N GLU A 245 -5.89 -6.48 11.40
CA GLU A 245 -7.25 -6.84 11.04
C GLU A 245 -7.32 -7.63 9.74
N LEU A 246 -6.52 -7.24 8.73
CA LEU A 246 -6.46 -7.95 7.45
C LEU A 246 -5.81 -9.33 7.60
N LYS A 247 -4.70 -9.43 8.34
CA LYS A 247 -4.04 -10.71 8.61
C LYS A 247 -4.90 -11.67 9.43
N ALA A 248 -5.82 -11.16 10.24
CA ALA A 248 -6.79 -11.98 10.96
C ALA A 248 -7.91 -12.58 10.09
N LEU A 249 -8.03 -12.15 8.80
CA LEU A 249 -8.99 -12.73 7.86
C LEU A 249 -8.56 -14.08 7.32
N VAL A 250 -7.27 -14.41 7.39
CA VAL A 250 -6.73 -15.65 6.84
C VAL A 250 -6.67 -16.73 7.91
N ALA A 251 -6.91 -17.97 7.51
CA ALA A 251 -6.76 -19.11 8.39
C ALA A 251 -5.30 -19.39 8.77
N ALA A 252 -4.36 -18.96 7.92
CA ALA A 252 -2.92 -19.08 8.17
C ALA A 252 -2.52 -18.26 9.39
N GLY A 253 -2.05 -18.91 10.44
CA GLY A 253 -1.55 -18.27 11.67
C GLY A 253 -0.04 -18.10 11.66
N GLU A 254 0.69 -19.07 11.10
CA GLU A 254 2.14 -19.10 11.14
C GLU A 254 2.70 -19.90 9.96
N LYS A 255 3.77 -19.39 9.39
CA LYS A 255 4.55 -20.04 8.33
C LYS A 255 5.90 -20.49 8.90
N ILE A 256 6.12 -21.80 8.97
CA ILE A 256 7.32 -22.39 9.51
C ILE A 256 8.20 -22.86 8.34
N ILE A 257 9.41 -22.34 8.27
CA ILE A 257 10.38 -22.67 7.22
C ILE A 257 11.55 -23.39 7.87
N ILE A 258 11.90 -24.56 7.34
CA ILE A 258 12.96 -25.41 7.90
C ILE A 258 13.87 -25.89 6.78
N GLU A 259 15.17 -25.68 6.96
CA GLU A 259 16.17 -26.36 6.13
C GLU A 259 16.30 -27.81 6.62
N ALA A 260 15.90 -28.78 5.81
CA ALA A 260 16.00 -30.19 6.14
C ALA A 260 15.94 -31.05 4.87
N ASP A 261 16.53 -32.22 4.91
CA ASP A 261 16.32 -33.25 3.89
C ASP A 261 15.13 -34.13 4.31
N VAL A 262 14.00 -33.93 3.63
CA VAL A 262 12.72 -34.50 4.05
C VAL A 262 12.26 -35.55 3.05
N SER A 263 12.05 -36.79 3.56
CA SER A 263 11.52 -37.87 2.75
C SER A 263 10.02 -37.74 2.49
N GLU A 264 9.51 -38.34 1.40
CA GLU A 264 8.07 -38.34 1.08
C GLU A 264 7.21 -38.91 2.22
N ALA A 265 7.70 -39.93 2.92
CA ALA A 265 7.00 -40.49 4.08
C ALA A 265 6.87 -39.50 5.24
N ALA A 266 7.84 -38.62 5.43
CA ALA A 266 7.78 -37.56 6.43
C ALA A 266 6.85 -36.42 5.99
N LEU A 267 6.84 -36.07 4.70
CA LEU A 267 5.89 -35.08 4.16
C LEU A 267 4.43 -35.50 4.38
N ILE A 268 4.12 -36.78 4.17
CA ILE A 268 2.78 -37.33 4.44
C ILE A 268 2.39 -37.14 5.91
N LYS A 269 3.32 -37.38 6.85
CA LYS A 269 3.07 -37.17 8.27
C LYS A 269 2.88 -35.70 8.62
N LEU A 270 3.69 -34.81 8.06
CA LEU A 270 3.56 -33.38 8.28
C LEU A 270 2.22 -32.85 7.73
N ARG A 271 1.79 -33.33 6.56
CA ARG A 271 0.46 -33.00 6.00
C ARG A 271 -0.71 -33.53 6.84
N SER A 272 -0.48 -34.48 7.74
CA SER A 272 -1.49 -35.02 8.64
C SER A 272 -1.54 -34.35 10.01
N LEU A 273 -0.68 -33.37 10.28
CA LEU A 273 -0.72 -32.57 11.52
C LEU A 273 -2.04 -31.81 11.62
N PRO A 274 -2.68 -31.74 12.81
CA PRO A 274 -4.03 -31.20 12.96
C PRO A 274 -4.17 -29.72 12.53
N HIS A 275 -3.09 -28.96 12.63
CA HIS A 275 -3.08 -27.53 12.31
C HIS A 275 -2.30 -27.19 11.03
N ALA A 276 -1.83 -28.18 10.27
CA ALA A 276 -1.11 -27.95 9.01
C ALA A 276 -2.11 -27.71 7.87
N LEU A 277 -2.11 -26.50 7.33
CA LEU A 277 -2.91 -26.11 6.16
C LEU A 277 -2.23 -26.49 4.85
N ARG A 278 -0.91 -26.28 4.76
CA ARG A 278 -0.11 -26.50 3.57
C ARG A 278 1.28 -26.97 3.95
N VAL A 279 1.81 -27.96 3.23
CA VAL A 279 3.17 -28.46 3.40
C VAL A 279 3.82 -28.57 2.02
N GLU A 280 4.85 -27.78 1.80
CA GLU A 280 5.64 -27.72 0.57
C GLU A 280 7.10 -28.06 0.87
N TYR A 281 7.74 -28.75 -0.07
CA TYR A 281 9.14 -29.10 0.03
C TYR A 281 9.84 -28.94 -1.32
N GLU A 282 10.83 -28.09 -1.35
CA GLU A 282 11.62 -27.84 -2.55
C GLU A 282 13.09 -27.59 -2.17
N SER A 283 14.00 -28.29 -2.86
CA SER A 283 15.47 -28.06 -2.80
C SER A 283 16.04 -27.96 -1.39
N GLY A 284 15.58 -28.83 -0.45
CA GLY A 284 16.08 -28.85 0.93
C GLY A 284 15.39 -27.85 1.86
N ARG A 285 14.38 -27.14 1.39
CA ARG A 285 13.55 -26.19 2.16
C ARG A 285 12.15 -26.77 2.34
N LEU A 286 11.80 -27.05 3.59
CA LEU A 286 10.45 -27.41 4.02
C LEU A 286 9.70 -26.16 4.44
N GLU A 287 8.50 -25.97 3.92
CA GLU A 287 7.59 -24.91 4.32
C GLU A 287 6.30 -25.53 4.83
N VAL A 288 5.90 -25.18 6.07
CA VAL A 288 4.67 -25.62 6.70
C VAL A 288 3.87 -24.39 7.09
N VAL A 289 2.70 -24.22 6.49
CA VAL A 289 1.73 -23.19 6.87
C VAL A 289 0.73 -23.80 7.84
N CYS A 290 0.62 -23.23 9.02
CA CYS A 290 -0.25 -23.71 10.09
C CYS A 290 -1.40 -22.72 10.34
N GLU A 291 -2.52 -23.23 10.88
CA GLU A 291 -3.57 -22.39 11.48
C GLU A 291 -3.01 -21.61 12.67
N ASN A 292 -3.73 -20.58 13.12
CA ASN A 292 -3.37 -19.83 14.33
C ASN A 292 -3.64 -20.68 15.58
N ALA A 293 -2.65 -21.49 15.96
CA ALA A 293 -2.69 -22.36 17.12
C ALA A 293 -1.42 -22.24 17.95
N GLU A 294 -1.52 -22.55 19.24
CA GLU A 294 -0.35 -22.66 20.12
C GLU A 294 0.48 -23.90 19.74
N HIS A 295 1.81 -23.80 19.86
CA HIS A 295 2.78 -24.90 19.68
C HIS A 295 3.02 -25.42 18.26
N ASN A 296 2.58 -24.74 17.20
CA ASN A 296 2.80 -25.15 15.81
C ASN A 296 4.26 -25.56 15.51
N VAL A 297 5.23 -24.73 15.93
CA VAL A 297 6.66 -25.02 15.74
C VAL A 297 7.06 -26.30 16.45
N ALA A 298 6.59 -26.52 17.69
CA ALA A 298 6.90 -27.73 18.47
C ALA A 298 6.35 -28.99 17.79
N ASP A 299 5.10 -28.95 17.34
CA ASP A 299 4.44 -30.08 16.67
C ASP A 299 5.14 -30.47 15.36
N VAL A 300 5.59 -29.48 14.58
CA VAL A 300 6.36 -29.72 13.36
C VAL A 300 7.73 -30.31 13.68
N LEU A 301 8.43 -29.81 14.72
CA LEU A 301 9.73 -30.32 15.13
C LEU A 301 9.63 -31.75 15.70
N ASP A 302 8.58 -32.06 16.46
CA ASP A 302 8.32 -33.38 16.97
C ASP A 302 8.06 -34.38 15.84
N ALA A 303 7.32 -33.98 14.82
CA ALA A 303 7.07 -34.78 13.61
C ALA A 303 8.35 -35.09 12.86
N LEU A 304 9.25 -34.10 12.70
CA LEU A 304 10.57 -34.29 12.09
C LEU A 304 11.47 -35.21 12.93
N SER A 305 11.48 -35.02 14.24
CA SER A 305 12.23 -35.82 15.19
C SER A 305 11.78 -37.30 15.17
N ALA A 306 10.46 -37.53 15.12
CA ALA A 306 9.89 -38.88 15.01
C ALA A 306 10.24 -39.54 13.66
N ALA A 307 10.48 -38.75 12.62
CA ALA A 307 10.96 -39.20 11.33
C ALA A 307 12.49 -39.33 11.28
N ARG A 308 13.23 -39.05 12.39
CA ARG A 308 14.69 -39.01 12.50
C ARG A 308 15.35 -38.01 11.55
N ILE A 309 14.65 -36.94 11.21
CA ILE A 309 15.16 -35.84 10.37
C ILE A 309 15.75 -34.80 11.32
N LYS A 310 17.00 -34.40 11.07
CA LYS A 310 17.64 -33.31 11.81
C LYS A 310 17.38 -32.01 11.08
N PRO A 311 16.66 -31.05 11.69
CA PRO A 311 16.46 -29.74 11.10
C PRO A 311 17.77 -28.93 11.12
N GLY A 312 18.00 -28.15 10.09
CA GLY A 312 19.01 -27.11 10.02
C GLY A 312 18.49 -25.80 10.63
N ARG A 313 18.47 -24.75 9.84
CA ARG A 313 17.90 -23.45 10.27
C ARG A 313 16.37 -23.51 10.25
N ILE A 314 15.78 -22.78 11.20
CA ILE A 314 14.32 -22.72 11.37
C ILE A 314 13.93 -21.25 11.46
N TRP A 315 12.90 -20.87 10.71
CA TRP A 315 12.24 -19.55 10.79
C TRP A 315 10.76 -19.77 11.00
N ALA A 316 10.15 -18.93 11.82
CA ALA A 316 8.72 -18.84 11.97
C ALA A 316 8.30 -17.40 11.64
N GLU A 317 7.40 -17.26 10.69
CA GLU A 317 6.96 -15.96 10.17
C GLU A 317 5.46 -15.84 10.37
N PRO A 318 4.95 -14.68 10.84
CA PRO A 318 3.50 -14.42 10.86
C PRO A 318 2.97 -14.33 9.43
N PRO A 319 1.64 -14.44 9.22
CA PRO A 319 1.03 -14.24 7.92
C PRO A 319 1.32 -12.85 7.37
N THR A 320 1.48 -12.76 6.07
CA THR A 320 1.73 -11.52 5.32
C THR A 320 0.46 -11.06 4.61
N LEU A 321 0.45 -9.83 4.11
CA LEU A 321 -0.64 -9.37 3.22
C LEU A 321 -0.70 -10.18 1.91
N ASN A 322 0.42 -10.80 1.49
CA ASN A 322 0.40 -11.70 0.33
C ASN A 322 -0.44 -12.95 0.60
N ASP A 323 -0.35 -13.50 1.80
CA ASP A 323 -1.19 -14.63 2.21
C ASP A 323 -2.66 -14.23 2.24
N VAL A 324 -2.97 -13.03 2.73
CA VAL A 324 -4.33 -12.46 2.71
C VAL A 324 -4.84 -12.34 1.27
N PHE A 325 -4.04 -11.77 0.37
CA PHE A 325 -4.43 -11.58 -1.03
C PHE A 325 -4.64 -12.93 -1.73
N LEU A 326 -3.72 -13.88 -1.51
CA LEU A 326 -3.81 -15.24 -2.07
C LEU A 326 -5.08 -15.96 -1.61
N GLU A 327 -5.41 -15.92 -0.32
CA GLU A 327 -6.58 -16.59 0.23
C GLU A 327 -7.88 -15.99 -0.30
N ILE A 328 -7.97 -14.66 -0.41
CA ILE A 328 -9.17 -13.97 -0.91
C ILE A 328 -9.35 -14.17 -2.42
N THR A 329 -8.26 -14.13 -3.21
CA THR A 329 -8.34 -14.14 -4.68
C THR A 329 -8.07 -15.50 -5.32
N GLY A 330 -7.49 -16.45 -4.57
CA GLY A 330 -7.01 -17.73 -5.06
C GLY A 330 -5.77 -17.65 -5.96
N ARG A 331 -5.06 -16.52 -5.98
CA ARG A 331 -3.85 -16.28 -6.76
C ARG A 331 -2.90 -15.32 -6.04
N GLU A 332 -1.60 -15.50 -6.26
CA GLU A 332 -0.59 -14.55 -5.76
C GLU A 332 -0.70 -13.20 -6.47
N LEU A 333 -0.29 -12.15 -5.75
CA LEU A 333 -0.07 -10.85 -6.36
C LEU A 333 1.19 -10.97 -7.24
N ARG A 334 1.02 -11.04 -8.55
CA ARG A 334 2.12 -11.05 -9.51
C ARG A 334 2.23 -9.69 -10.18
N ASP A 335 3.48 -9.26 -10.40
CA ASP A 335 3.85 -8.06 -11.17
C ASP A 335 3.33 -8.08 -12.61
#